data_94d3cce1756aea79ab1a8bc8252a6ccb
#
_entry.id   94d3cce1756aea79ab1a8bc8252a6ccb
#
_cell.length_a   1.000
_cell.length_b   1.000
_cell.length_c   1.000
_cell.angle_alpha   90.00
_cell.angle_beta   90.00
_cell.angle_gamma   90.00
#
_symmetry.space_group_name_H-M   'P 1'
#
loop_
_entity.id
_entity.type
_entity.pdbx_description
1 polymer ?
#
loop_
_entity_poly.entity_id
_entity_poly.type
_entity_poly.pdbx_seq_one_letter_code
_entity_poly.pdbx_strand_id
1 'polypeptide(L)'
;INVSGAGSTGIWAAGSGSAVNNGTINVSAADTAASGMRASTGTATNNAAITVTGNGAQGMYADGGNVVNAASGTIDLKAENTVGIYVANGSGSNLGTINLGGTGAIGLQADGGTATNSGSLKVSGTDTVGLYANGGTVVNSGTIEFSSGDAAVLVDDGIGRNEKTITVTSSNLEAMRADGGEAVNASGGTITLNSSANNSTAMYATRGKITNNGTIALNGSSGIGMITEAEGTANNTGTINVSGADSVGILADGGTATNSSGTINVTGSSSFGMKATEGEAINNATINANNNIGMFADGGIVTNGSSGKINAGSGASYLMLAENGGTANNKGTLTFSGSGSALQAKGATVNNTGSITATGSGNGMAA
;
A
#
# COMPACT_ATOMS: atom_id res chain seq x y z
N ILE A 1 29.38 -19.89 -9.78
CA ILE A 1 30.22 -18.68 -9.74
C ILE A 1 30.24 -18.17 -8.30
N ASN A 2 31.42 -17.81 -7.79
CA ASN A 2 31.57 -17.16 -6.49
C ASN A 2 32.10 -15.74 -6.70
N VAL A 3 31.38 -14.75 -6.19
CA VAL A 3 31.69 -13.32 -6.24
C VAL A 3 32.10 -12.89 -4.83
N SER A 4 33.40 -12.76 -4.56
CA SER A 4 33.96 -12.47 -3.23
C SER A 4 34.82 -11.19 -3.18
N GLY A 5 35.14 -10.60 -4.32
CA GLY A 5 35.87 -9.34 -4.39
C GLY A 5 34.97 -8.13 -4.38
N ALA A 6 35.40 -7.05 -3.71
CA ALA A 6 34.71 -5.76 -3.74
C ALA A 6 34.55 -5.24 -5.18
N GLY A 7 33.39 -4.71 -5.54
CA GLY A 7 33.07 -4.23 -6.89
C GLY A 7 33.00 -5.29 -7.98
N SER A 8 33.09 -6.58 -7.63
CA SER A 8 33.10 -7.67 -8.61
C SER A 8 31.73 -8.02 -9.12
N THR A 9 31.64 -8.40 -10.38
CA THR A 9 30.40 -8.90 -11.02
C THR A 9 30.61 -10.35 -11.48
N GLY A 10 29.68 -11.25 -11.16
CA GLY A 10 29.75 -12.65 -11.57
C GLY A 10 29.56 -12.85 -13.07
N ILE A 11 28.52 -12.25 -13.64
CA ILE A 11 28.20 -12.27 -15.07
C ILE A 11 27.84 -10.87 -15.55
N TRP A 12 28.49 -10.41 -16.63
CA TRP A 12 28.26 -9.07 -17.18
C TRP A 12 27.79 -9.12 -18.63
N ALA A 13 26.61 -8.63 -18.93
CA ALA A 13 26.10 -8.39 -20.27
C ALA A 13 26.41 -6.96 -20.70
N ALA A 14 27.39 -6.78 -21.59
CA ALA A 14 27.82 -5.50 -22.12
C ALA A 14 27.47 -5.38 -23.62
N GLY A 15 27.31 -4.16 -24.12
CA GLY A 15 26.89 -3.89 -25.50
C GLY A 15 25.50 -4.50 -25.77
N SER A 16 25.26 -5.01 -26.98
CA SER A 16 24.00 -5.70 -27.33
C SER A 16 23.99 -7.19 -26.93
N GLY A 17 24.95 -7.61 -26.09
CA GLY A 17 25.12 -9.00 -25.71
C GLY A 17 24.04 -9.52 -24.77
N SER A 18 23.90 -10.86 -24.78
CA SER A 18 23.03 -11.58 -23.85
C SER A 18 23.89 -12.51 -22.98
N ALA A 19 23.64 -12.50 -21.67
CA ALA A 19 24.31 -13.36 -20.72
C ALA A 19 23.28 -14.12 -19.89
N VAL A 20 23.47 -15.44 -19.73
CA VAL A 20 22.51 -16.33 -19.07
C VAL A 20 23.18 -17.10 -17.96
N ASN A 21 22.61 -17.08 -16.78
CA ASN A 21 22.96 -17.94 -15.67
C ASN A 21 22.05 -19.17 -15.63
N ASN A 22 22.61 -20.36 -15.85
CA ASN A 22 21.95 -21.66 -15.68
C ASN A 22 22.51 -22.47 -14.50
N GLY A 23 23.36 -21.86 -13.67
CA GLY A 23 23.98 -22.49 -12.50
C GLY A 23 23.86 -21.57 -11.27
N THR A 24 24.55 -21.90 -10.19
CA THR A 24 24.54 -21.12 -8.97
C THR A 24 25.51 -19.95 -9.00
N ILE A 25 25.07 -18.77 -8.55
CA ILE A 25 25.93 -17.63 -8.26
C ILE A 25 25.83 -17.33 -6.76
N ASN A 26 27.00 -17.29 -6.07
CA ASN A 26 27.07 -16.87 -4.66
C ASN A 26 27.80 -15.53 -4.60
N VAL A 27 27.10 -14.51 -4.05
CA VAL A 27 27.66 -13.16 -3.87
C VAL A 27 27.95 -12.99 -2.38
N SER A 28 29.24 -13.12 -2.01
CA SER A 28 29.72 -12.99 -0.63
C SER A 28 30.54 -11.71 -0.38
N ALA A 29 30.82 -10.94 -1.41
CA ALA A 29 31.48 -9.64 -1.29
C ALA A 29 30.58 -8.66 -0.51
N ALA A 30 31.11 -8.08 0.56
CA ALA A 30 30.42 -7.06 1.37
C ALA A 30 30.65 -5.67 0.75
N ASP A 31 29.94 -5.36 -0.32
CA ASP A 31 30.13 -4.13 -1.10
C ASP A 31 28.89 -3.85 -1.96
N THR A 32 28.41 -2.60 -1.95
CA THR A 32 27.25 -2.14 -2.74
C THR A 32 27.46 -2.19 -4.25
N ALA A 33 28.71 -2.24 -4.74
CA ALA A 33 29.04 -2.40 -6.16
C ALA A 33 29.18 -3.87 -6.58
N ALA A 34 29.20 -4.83 -5.63
CA ALA A 34 29.26 -6.25 -5.96
C ALA A 34 27.91 -6.77 -6.43
N SER A 35 27.88 -7.50 -7.54
CA SER A 35 26.66 -8.03 -8.11
C SER A 35 26.81 -9.45 -8.66
N GLY A 36 25.75 -10.26 -8.54
CA GLY A 36 25.72 -11.57 -9.19
C GLY A 36 25.71 -11.44 -10.70
N MET A 37 24.81 -10.60 -11.23
CA MET A 37 24.72 -10.31 -12.67
C MET A 37 24.54 -8.81 -12.90
N ARG A 38 25.11 -8.29 -14.02
CA ARG A 38 25.00 -6.89 -14.43
C ARG A 38 24.64 -6.79 -15.92
N ALA A 39 23.81 -5.82 -16.28
CA ALA A 39 23.52 -5.43 -17.66
C ALA A 39 23.72 -3.93 -17.84
N SER A 40 24.70 -3.50 -18.69
CA SER A 40 24.94 -2.10 -18.99
C SER A 40 24.11 -1.61 -20.21
N THR A 41 23.99 -2.43 -21.25
CA THR A 41 23.19 -2.16 -22.45
C THR A 41 22.59 -3.43 -23.04
N GLY A 42 23.04 -4.61 -22.59
CA GLY A 42 22.54 -5.92 -23.02
C GLY A 42 21.45 -6.47 -22.11
N THR A 43 21.29 -7.78 -22.14
CA THR A 43 20.34 -8.50 -21.29
C THR A 43 21.04 -9.56 -20.45
N ALA A 44 20.86 -9.53 -19.13
CA ALA A 44 21.33 -10.59 -18.22
C ALA A 44 20.12 -11.35 -17.66
N THR A 45 20.09 -12.67 -17.89
CA THR A 45 18.97 -13.54 -17.48
C THR A 45 19.43 -14.58 -16.46
N ASN A 46 18.75 -14.63 -15.32
CA ASN A 46 18.96 -15.67 -14.31
C ASN A 46 17.88 -16.75 -14.41
N ASN A 47 18.25 -17.97 -14.78
CA ASN A 47 17.39 -19.16 -14.82
C ASN A 47 17.57 -20.08 -13.60
N ALA A 48 18.50 -19.76 -12.69
CA ALA A 48 18.87 -20.62 -11.57
C ALA A 48 18.97 -19.82 -10.27
N ALA A 49 19.83 -20.20 -9.34
CA ALA A 49 19.93 -19.57 -8.03
C ALA A 49 21.01 -18.46 -7.99
N ILE A 50 20.65 -17.31 -7.42
CA ILE A 50 21.58 -16.29 -6.95
C ILE A 50 21.40 -16.19 -5.43
N THR A 51 22.46 -16.40 -4.65
CA THR A 51 22.45 -16.24 -3.20
C THR A 51 23.34 -15.08 -2.80
N VAL A 52 22.78 -14.10 -2.09
CA VAL A 52 23.52 -12.90 -1.64
C VAL A 52 23.73 -13.00 -0.13
N THR A 53 25.00 -13.14 0.27
CA THR A 53 25.44 -13.25 1.67
C THR A 53 26.42 -12.14 2.08
N GLY A 54 26.82 -11.29 1.15
CA GLY A 54 27.62 -10.09 1.43
C GLY A 54 26.73 -8.88 1.72
N ASN A 55 27.02 -8.16 2.81
CA ASN A 55 26.27 -6.96 3.18
C ASN A 55 26.34 -5.89 2.09
N GLY A 56 25.21 -5.27 1.75
CA GLY A 56 25.11 -4.25 0.73
C GLY A 56 25.14 -4.77 -0.72
N ALA A 57 25.47 -6.03 -0.97
CA ALA A 57 25.63 -6.56 -2.32
C ALA A 57 24.29 -6.75 -3.04
N GLN A 58 24.35 -6.88 -4.36
CA GLN A 58 23.19 -6.97 -5.25
C GLN A 58 23.10 -8.35 -5.90
N GLY A 59 21.88 -8.86 -6.07
CA GLY A 59 21.65 -10.04 -6.90
C GLY A 59 21.86 -9.74 -8.38
N MET A 60 21.11 -8.76 -8.92
CA MET A 60 21.18 -8.30 -10.30
C MET A 60 21.17 -6.78 -10.38
N TYR A 61 21.91 -6.21 -11.36
CA TYR A 61 22.04 -4.76 -11.53
C TYR A 61 21.83 -4.35 -12.99
N ALA A 62 20.86 -3.47 -13.24
CA ALA A 62 20.63 -2.83 -14.54
C ALA A 62 21.15 -1.39 -14.52
N ASP A 63 22.10 -1.10 -15.43
CA ASP A 63 22.75 0.18 -15.63
C ASP A 63 22.61 0.60 -17.11
N GLY A 64 21.38 0.77 -17.57
CA GLY A 64 21.02 1.03 -18.95
C GLY A 64 20.57 -0.18 -19.77
N GLY A 65 20.85 -1.41 -19.31
CA GLY A 65 20.40 -2.67 -19.92
C GLY A 65 19.19 -3.28 -19.23
N ASN A 66 18.96 -4.57 -19.50
CA ASN A 66 17.85 -5.33 -18.94
C ASN A 66 18.36 -6.46 -18.05
N VAL A 67 17.81 -6.63 -16.86
CA VAL A 67 18.04 -7.81 -16.02
C VAL A 67 16.72 -8.55 -15.80
N VAL A 68 16.77 -9.89 -15.91
CA VAL A 68 15.59 -10.74 -15.82
C VAL A 68 15.87 -11.92 -14.89
N ASN A 69 15.20 -11.96 -13.75
CA ASN A 69 15.08 -13.19 -12.97
C ASN A 69 13.93 -14.01 -13.58
N ALA A 70 14.26 -15.02 -14.38
CA ALA A 70 13.30 -15.83 -15.13
C ALA A 70 12.40 -16.66 -14.19
N ALA A 71 11.35 -17.27 -14.70
CA ALA A 71 10.36 -18.03 -13.91
C ALA A 71 10.98 -19.17 -13.08
N SER A 72 12.06 -19.78 -13.52
CA SER A 72 12.84 -20.78 -12.78
C SER A 72 13.91 -20.17 -11.85
N GLY A 73 14.17 -18.87 -11.97
CA GLY A 73 15.22 -18.17 -11.22
C GLY A 73 14.80 -17.87 -9.78
N THR A 74 15.76 -18.00 -8.86
CA THR A 74 15.58 -17.62 -7.46
C THR A 74 16.68 -16.65 -7.05
N ILE A 75 16.33 -15.62 -6.29
CA ILE A 75 17.28 -14.72 -5.65
C ILE A 75 17.02 -14.77 -4.14
N ASP A 76 18.02 -15.20 -3.35
CA ASP A 76 17.95 -15.29 -1.89
C ASP A 76 18.81 -14.19 -1.25
N LEU A 77 18.19 -13.24 -0.59
CA LEU A 77 18.83 -12.15 0.15
C LEU A 77 18.95 -12.54 1.62
N LYS A 78 20.17 -12.86 2.09
CA LYS A 78 20.44 -13.38 3.44
C LYS A 78 21.25 -12.43 4.31
N ALA A 79 21.87 -11.42 3.70
CA ALA A 79 22.71 -10.45 4.40
C ALA A 79 22.00 -9.09 4.51
N GLU A 80 22.59 -8.19 5.29
CA GLU A 80 22.03 -6.87 5.58
C GLU A 80 22.16 -5.94 4.37
N ASN A 81 21.13 -5.08 4.17
CA ASN A 81 21.10 -4.01 3.16
C ASN A 81 21.34 -4.50 1.73
N THR A 82 20.95 -5.75 1.42
CA THR A 82 21.11 -6.33 0.09
C THR A 82 19.96 -5.96 -0.83
N VAL A 83 20.21 -5.90 -2.14
CA VAL A 83 19.18 -5.64 -3.15
C VAL A 83 19.06 -6.81 -4.12
N GLY A 84 17.84 -7.32 -4.32
CA GLY A 84 17.61 -8.43 -5.26
C GLY A 84 17.82 -8.00 -6.70
N ILE A 85 17.06 -7.01 -7.16
CA ILE A 85 17.20 -6.38 -8.47
C ILE A 85 17.31 -4.87 -8.30
N TYR A 86 18.46 -4.29 -8.65
CA TYR A 86 18.66 -2.84 -8.63
C TYR A 86 18.64 -2.28 -10.07
N VAL A 87 17.82 -1.26 -10.29
CA VAL A 87 17.67 -0.57 -11.58
C VAL A 87 18.06 0.89 -11.42
N ALA A 88 19.32 1.21 -11.75
CA ALA A 88 19.76 2.60 -11.84
C ALA A 88 19.19 3.26 -13.11
N ASN A 89 19.26 2.56 -14.24
CA ASN A 89 18.67 2.89 -15.51
C ASN A 89 18.32 1.61 -16.28
N GLY A 90 17.38 1.69 -17.25
CA GLY A 90 16.95 0.51 -18.03
C GLY A 90 15.80 -0.24 -17.38
N SER A 91 15.85 -1.57 -17.31
CA SER A 91 14.77 -2.36 -16.74
C SER A 91 15.23 -3.57 -15.93
N GLY A 92 14.45 -3.89 -14.90
CA GLY A 92 14.60 -5.10 -14.10
C GLY A 92 13.29 -5.85 -13.98
N SER A 93 13.28 -7.16 -14.21
CA SER A 93 12.09 -7.99 -14.13
C SER A 93 12.30 -9.21 -13.26
N ASN A 94 11.42 -9.42 -12.29
CA ASN A 94 11.31 -10.68 -11.57
C ASN A 94 10.11 -11.48 -12.09
N LEU A 95 10.35 -12.59 -12.77
CA LEU A 95 9.34 -13.57 -13.15
C LEU A 95 9.37 -14.80 -12.24
N GLY A 96 10.45 -14.96 -11.47
CA GLY A 96 10.72 -16.08 -10.56
C GLY A 96 10.39 -15.72 -9.10
N THR A 97 11.27 -16.12 -8.18
CA THR A 97 11.11 -15.87 -6.75
C THR A 97 12.26 -15.03 -6.22
N ILE A 98 11.94 -14.04 -5.38
CA ILE A 98 12.93 -13.33 -4.55
C ILE A 98 12.52 -13.50 -3.09
N ASN A 99 13.44 -14.01 -2.26
CA ASN A 99 13.25 -14.19 -0.82
C ASN A 99 14.08 -13.14 -0.07
N LEU A 100 13.43 -12.31 0.73
CA LEU A 100 14.03 -11.25 1.54
C LEU A 100 14.05 -11.69 3.01
N GLY A 101 15.17 -12.25 3.46
CA GLY A 101 15.38 -12.67 4.85
C GLY A 101 16.41 -11.83 5.62
N GLY A 102 17.26 -11.08 4.92
CA GLY A 102 18.24 -10.17 5.52
C GLY A 102 17.61 -8.86 6.02
N THR A 103 18.15 -8.29 7.09
CA THR A 103 17.73 -6.98 7.62
C THR A 103 17.99 -5.86 6.61
N GLY A 104 17.05 -4.95 6.41
CA GLY A 104 17.18 -3.83 5.48
C GLY A 104 17.26 -4.25 3.99
N ALA A 105 16.93 -5.50 3.65
CA ALA A 105 17.00 -5.97 2.27
C ALA A 105 15.87 -5.36 1.42
N ILE A 106 16.16 -5.10 0.14
CA ILE A 106 15.20 -4.59 -0.84
C ILE A 106 15.02 -5.62 -1.96
N GLY A 107 13.78 -5.97 -2.28
CA GLY A 107 13.49 -6.93 -3.35
C GLY A 107 13.84 -6.38 -4.73
N LEU A 108 13.14 -5.33 -5.15
CA LEU A 108 13.41 -4.57 -6.37
C LEU A 108 13.50 -3.08 -6.03
N GLN A 109 14.55 -2.42 -6.52
CA GLN A 109 14.75 -0.96 -6.38
C GLN A 109 14.85 -0.30 -7.76
N ALA A 110 14.19 0.83 -7.93
CA ALA A 110 14.29 1.68 -9.13
C ALA A 110 14.63 3.11 -8.73
N ASP A 111 15.86 3.55 -9.02
CA ASP A 111 16.30 4.95 -8.86
C ASP A 111 16.06 5.75 -10.15
N GLY A 112 16.09 5.05 -11.29
CA GLY A 112 15.67 5.54 -12.60
C GLY A 112 15.21 4.37 -13.46
N GLY A 113 14.42 4.41 -14.43
CA GLY A 113 13.92 3.26 -15.19
C GLY A 113 12.78 2.52 -14.50
N THR A 114 12.62 1.22 -14.80
CA THR A 114 11.47 0.45 -14.32
C THR A 114 11.87 -0.91 -13.75
N ALA A 115 11.41 -1.22 -12.54
CA ALA A 115 11.55 -2.54 -11.92
C ALA A 115 10.16 -3.20 -11.75
N THR A 116 9.98 -4.41 -12.31
CA THR A 116 8.69 -5.10 -12.32
C THR A 116 8.78 -6.45 -11.62
N ASN A 117 7.90 -6.68 -10.65
CA ASN A 117 7.65 -8.00 -10.10
C ASN A 117 6.44 -8.63 -10.79
N SER A 118 6.64 -9.66 -11.60
CA SER A 118 5.58 -10.50 -12.18
C SER A 118 5.57 -11.91 -11.58
N GLY A 119 6.53 -12.22 -10.71
CA GLY A 119 6.68 -13.47 -9.99
C GLY A 119 6.25 -13.36 -8.53
N SER A 120 7.05 -13.89 -7.63
CA SER A 120 6.80 -13.90 -6.19
C SER A 120 7.89 -13.17 -5.41
N LEU A 121 7.46 -12.26 -4.52
CA LEU A 121 8.30 -11.69 -3.47
C LEU A 121 7.83 -12.22 -2.12
N LYS A 122 8.78 -12.74 -1.31
CA LYS A 122 8.54 -13.14 0.08
C LYS A 122 9.35 -12.23 0.99
N VAL A 123 8.65 -11.35 1.68
CA VAL A 123 9.26 -10.32 2.52
C VAL A 123 9.10 -10.71 3.99
N SER A 124 10.20 -11.11 4.64
CA SER A 124 10.20 -11.66 6.00
C SER A 124 11.31 -11.15 6.90
N GLY A 125 12.28 -10.41 6.37
CA GLY A 125 13.34 -9.77 7.15
C GLY A 125 12.87 -8.51 7.87
N THR A 126 13.62 -8.07 8.87
CA THR A 126 13.37 -6.80 9.59
C THR A 126 13.78 -5.62 8.68
N ASP A 127 13.04 -4.51 8.74
CA ASP A 127 13.31 -3.27 7.99
C ASP A 127 13.44 -3.49 6.47
N THR A 128 12.82 -4.55 5.94
CA THR A 128 12.87 -4.89 4.52
C THR A 128 11.81 -4.15 3.71
N VAL A 129 12.11 -3.90 2.44
CA VAL A 129 11.19 -3.32 1.47
C VAL A 129 11.03 -4.26 0.28
N GLY A 130 9.78 -4.60 -0.07
CA GLY A 130 9.52 -5.44 -1.24
C GLY A 130 9.91 -4.75 -2.55
N LEU A 131 9.29 -3.61 -2.84
CA LEU A 131 9.55 -2.75 -4.00
C LEU A 131 9.86 -1.33 -3.54
N TYR A 132 10.93 -0.73 -4.02
CA TYR A 132 11.34 0.63 -3.65
C TYR A 132 11.51 1.52 -4.89
N ALA A 133 10.73 2.59 -4.97
CA ALA A 133 10.87 3.64 -5.98
C ALA A 133 11.54 4.87 -5.36
N ASN A 134 12.69 5.26 -5.90
CA ASN A 134 13.48 6.43 -5.52
C ASN A 134 13.81 7.23 -6.79
N GLY A 135 12.79 7.79 -7.45
CA GLY A 135 12.89 8.48 -8.74
C GLY A 135 12.42 7.67 -9.95
N GLY A 136 12.46 6.32 -9.87
CA GLY A 136 12.01 5.43 -10.94
C GLY A 136 10.57 4.93 -10.77
N THR A 137 10.25 3.84 -11.45
CA THR A 137 8.94 3.18 -11.36
C THR A 137 9.09 1.74 -10.89
N VAL A 138 8.31 1.36 -9.87
CA VAL A 138 8.20 -0.04 -9.45
C VAL A 138 6.77 -0.56 -9.68
N VAL A 139 6.64 -1.78 -10.21
CA VAL A 139 5.35 -2.37 -10.54
C VAL A 139 5.26 -3.78 -9.94
N ASN A 140 4.19 -4.04 -9.20
CA ASN A 140 3.81 -5.39 -8.80
C ASN A 140 2.69 -5.91 -9.71
N SER A 141 3.03 -6.75 -10.68
CA SER A 141 2.08 -7.52 -11.51
C SER A 141 2.06 -9.00 -11.10
N GLY A 142 2.71 -9.36 -9.99
CA GLY A 142 2.78 -10.70 -9.39
C GLY A 142 2.23 -10.72 -7.97
N THR A 143 2.88 -11.47 -7.09
CA THR A 143 2.47 -11.60 -5.69
C THR A 143 3.55 -11.08 -4.74
N ILE A 144 3.13 -10.37 -3.70
CA ILE A 144 3.97 -10.00 -2.56
C ILE A 144 3.33 -10.59 -1.30
N GLU A 145 4.05 -11.48 -0.63
CA GLU A 145 3.72 -11.96 0.71
C GLU A 145 4.56 -11.17 1.72
N PHE A 146 3.90 -10.36 2.55
CA PHE A 146 4.55 -9.43 3.46
C PHE A 146 4.24 -9.83 4.91
N SER A 147 5.25 -10.38 5.58
CA SER A 147 5.14 -10.90 6.94
C SER A 147 5.99 -10.15 7.96
N SER A 148 6.96 -9.37 7.51
CA SER A 148 7.81 -8.49 8.33
C SER A 148 8.48 -7.48 7.42
N GLY A 149 8.87 -6.33 7.95
CA GLY A 149 9.60 -5.30 7.19
C GLY A 149 9.01 -3.91 7.41
N ASP A 150 9.47 -2.97 6.60
CA ASP A 150 9.04 -1.57 6.61
C ASP A 150 7.81 -1.37 5.70
N ALA A 151 7.93 -1.75 4.40
CA ALA A 151 6.82 -1.67 3.47
C ALA A 151 6.89 -2.77 2.38
N ALA A 152 5.73 -3.25 1.91
CA ALA A 152 5.72 -4.09 0.71
C ALA A 152 6.02 -3.27 -0.55
N VAL A 153 5.57 -2.00 -0.61
CA VAL A 153 5.93 -1.01 -1.64
C VAL A 153 6.20 0.32 -0.97
N LEU A 154 7.42 0.84 -1.09
CA LEU A 154 7.84 2.16 -0.61
C LEU A 154 8.10 3.10 -1.79
N VAL A 155 7.61 4.33 -1.71
CA VAL A 155 7.80 5.37 -2.72
C VAL A 155 8.26 6.66 -2.02
N ASP A 156 9.54 6.97 -2.12
CA ASP A 156 10.09 8.26 -1.67
C ASP A 156 9.95 9.32 -2.76
N ASP A 157 10.26 8.94 -4.01
CA ASP A 157 10.04 9.71 -5.22
C ASP A 157 9.73 8.76 -6.39
N GLY A 158 9.02 9.20 -7.41
CA GLY A 158 8.62 8.33 -8.52
C GLY A 158 7.27 7.66 -8.33
N ILE A 159 7.11 6.43 -8.82
CA ILE A 159 5.81 5.75 -8.85
C ILE A 159 5.94 4.30 -8.37
N GLY A 160 5.08 3.92 -7.41
CA GLY A 160 4.87 2.54 -6.98
C GLY A 160 3.45 2.06 -7.38
N ARG A 161 3.37 0.96 -8.12
CA ARG A 161 2.10 0.47 -8.65
C ARG A 161 1.84 -0.99 -8.29
N ASN A 162 0.71 -1.27 -7.66
CA ASN A 162 0.22 -2.63 -7.45
C ASN A 162 -0.89 -2.95 -8.47
N GLU A 163 -0.65 -3.91 -9.35
CA GLU A 163 -1.59 -4.39 -10.37
C GLU A 163 -2.15 -5.78 -10.05
N LYS A 164 -1.62 -6.43 -8.98
CA LYS A 164 -2.02 -7.80 -8.65
C LYS A 164 -2.24 -7.96 -7.13
N THR A 165 -1.43 -8.72 -6.43
CA THR A 165 -1.73 -9.08 -5.04
C THR A 165 -0.60 -8.67 -4.09
N ILE A 166 -0.97 -7.96 -3.03
CA ILE A 166 -0.16 -7.78 -1.82
C ILE A 166 -0.95 -8.39 -0.66
N THR A 167 -0.33 -9.32 0.07
CA THR A 167 -0.94 -9.96 1.24
C THR A 167 -0.09 -9.67 2.47
N VAL A 168 -0.66 -8.97 3.44
CA VAL A 168 -0.04 -8.69 4.74
C VAL A 168 -0.50 -9.76 5.72
N THR A 169 0.45 -10.44 6.35
CA THR A 169 0.20 -11.62 7.19
C THR A 169 0.53 -11.42 8.66
N SER A 170 1.09 -10.28 9.05
CA SER A 170 1.47 -9.94 10.43
C SER A 170 1.02 -8.54 10.81
N SER A 171 1.02 -8.25 12.11
CA SER A 171 0.56 -6.98 12.68
C SER A 171 1.57 -5.84 12.52
N ASN A 172 1.09 -4.59 12.61
CA ASN A 172 1.88 -3.36 12.61
C ASN A 172 2.71 -3.15 11.33
N LEU A 173 2.17 -3.50 10.18
CA LEU A 173 2.82 -3.40 8.87
C LEU A 173 2.08 -2.43 7.94
N GLU A 174 2.83 -1.84 7.00
CA GLU A 174 2.30 -0.98 5.94
C GLU A 174 2.48 -1.67 4.58
N ALA A 175 1.39 -1.87 3.83
CA ALA A 175 1.52 -2.54 2.53
C ALA A 175 2.10 -1.62 1.46
N MET A 176 1.56 -0.40 1.30
CA MET A 176 2.09 0.60 0.37
C MET A 176 2.27 1.93 1.10
N ARG A 177 3.47 2.54 0.98
CA ARG A 177 3.77 3.85 1.58
C ARG A 177 4.28 4.82 0.53
N ALA A 178 3.78 6.07 0.56
CA ALA A 178 4.24 7.19 -0.25
C ALA A 178 4.70 8.33 0.66
N ASP A 179 6.02 8.54 0.75
CA ASP A 179 6.62 9.61 1.55
C ASP A 179 6.81 10.91 0.74
N GLY A 180 6.80 10.82 -0.61
CA GLY A 180 6.94 11.95 -1.51
C GLY A 180 6.34 11.73 -2.90
N GLY A 181 6.39 10.51 -3.46
CA GLY A 181 5.89 10.17 -4.79
C GLY A 181 4.43 9.72 -4.83
N GLU A 182 4.10 8.83 -5.74
CA GLU A 182 2.75 8.30 -5.91
C GLU A 182 2.70 6.78 -5.77
N ALA A 183 1.89 6.26 -4.82
CA ALA A 183 1.59 4.84 -4.70
C ALA A 183 0.16 4.54 -5.17
N VAL A 184 0.02 3.62 -6.13
CA VAL A 184 -1.26 3.30 -6.79
C VAL A 184 -1.60 1.83 -6.65
N ASN A 185 -2.70 1.52 -5.98
CA ASN A 185 -3.35 0.23 -6.12
C ASN A 185 -4.28 0.27 -7.35
N ALA A 186 -3.87 -0.33 -8.45
CA ALA A 186 -4.55 -0.27 -9.74
C ALA A 186 -5.87 -1.05 -9.76
N SER A 187 -6.68 -0.91 -10.80
CA SER A 187 -7.99 -1.56 -10.92
C SER A 187 -7.97 -3.10 -10.82
N GLY A 188 -6.85 -3.74 -11.19
CA GLY A 188 -6.61 -5.18 -10.99
C GLY A 188 -5.92 -5.54 -9.68
N GLY A 189 -5.47 -4.53 -8.94
CA GLY A 189 -4.71 -4.69 -7.71
C GLY A 189 -5.58 -5.05 -6.51
N THR A 190 -5.08 -5.94 -5.67
CA THR A 190 -5.70 -6.30 -4.39
C THR A 190 -4.68 -6.18 -3.27
N ILE A 191 -5.03 -5.47 -2.21
CA ILE A 191 -4.28 -5.42 -0.96
C ILE A 191 -5.14 -6.09 0.11
N THR A 192 -4.62 -7.13 0.75
CA THR A 192 -5.32 -7.86 1.80
C THR A 192 -4.53 -7.78 3.11
N LEU A 193 -5.11 -7.18 4.12
CA LEU A 193 -4.68 -7.33 5.50
C LEU A 193 -5.39 -8.55 6.08
N ASN A 194 -4.66 -9.65 6.28
CA ASN A 194 -5.24 -10.89 6.80
C ASN A 194 -5.76 -10.73 8.24
N SER A 195 -6.51 -11.69 8.74
CA SER A 195 -7.04 -11.68 10.12
C SER A 195 -5.96 -11.61 11.21
N SER A 196 -4.73 -11.96 10.90
CA SER A 196 -3.55 -11.81 11.78
C SER A 196 -2.84 -10.45 11.64
N ALA A 197 -3.18 -9.65 10.63
CA ALA A 197 -2.56 -8.35 10.35
C ALA A 197 -3.26 -7.20 11.12
N ASN A 198 -3.24 -7.29 12.46
CA ASN A 198 -3.83 -6.27 13.31
C ASN A 198 -2.98 -4.99 13.31
N ASN A 199 -3.59 -3.82 13.53
CA ASN A 199 -2.94 -2.51 13.53
C ASN A 199 -2.09 -2.25 12.26
N SER A 200 -2.49 -2.83 11.14
CA SER A 200 -1.77 -2.68 9.88
C SER A 200 -2.48 -1.72 8.94
N THR A 201 -1.72 -1.10 8.05
CA THR A 201 -2.20 -0.11 7.07
C THR A 201 -2.04 -0.63 5.65
N ALA A 202 -3.08 -0.53 4.83
CA ALA A 202 -2.98 -0.94 3.44
C ALA A 202 -2.28 0.12 2.58
N MET A 203 -2.62 1.41 2.72
CA MET A 203 -1.95 2.49 2.00
C MET A 203 -1.75 3.71 2.92
N TYR A 204 -0.53 4.24 2.95
CA TYR A 204 -0.12 5.34 3.81
C TYR A 204 0.56 6.46 3.01
N ALA A 205 0.20 7.71 3.26
CA ALA A 205 0.84 8.88 2.67
C ALA A 205 1.18 9.93 3.72
N THR A 206 2.45 10.32 3.78
CA THR A 206 2.89 11.44 4.63
C THR A 206 2.88 12.77 3.84
N ARG A 207 3.63 12.85 2.75
CA ARG A 207 3.69 14.00 1.83
C ARG A 207 3.38 13.62 0.39
N GLY A 208 3.28 12.31 0.13
CA GLY A 208 3.01 11.76 -1.18
C GLY A 208 1.52 11.63 -1.47
N LYS A 209 1.25 10.90 -2.53
CA LYS A 209 -0.11 10.62 -2.98
C LYS A 209 -0.38 9.12 -3.00
N ILE A 210 -1.51 8.70 -2.43
CA ILE A 210 -2.00 7.33 -2.55
C ILE A 210 -3.32 7.29 -3.30
N THR A 211 -3.45 6.33 -4.23
CA THR A 211 -4.66 6.16 -5.04
C THR A 211 -5.08 4.69 -5.04
N ASN A 212 -6.28 4.41 -4.55
CA ASN A 212 -6.89 3.08 -4.67
C ASN A 212 -7.91 3.05 -5.80
N ASN A 213 -7.59 2.34 -6.89
CA ASN A 213 -8.52 2.03 -7.99
C ASN A 213 -8.94 0.54 -7.97
N GLY A 214 -8.32 -0.26 -7.09
CA GLY A 214 -8.54 -1.70 -6.95
C GLY A 214 -9.34 -2.06 -5.70
N THR A 215 -8.95 -3.13 -5.05
CA THR A 215 -9.61 -3.62 -3.83
C THR A 215 -8.66 -3.59 -2.65
N ILE A 216 -9.12 -3.06 -1.53
CA ILE A 216 -8.50 -3.17 -0.21
C ILE A 216 -9.43 -4.00 0.68
N ALA A 217 -8.91 -5.05 1.34
CA ALA A 217 -9.64 -5.89 2.28
C ALA A 217 -8.97 -5.86 3.66
N LEU A 218 -9.68 -5.34 4.67
CA LEU A 218 -9.23 -5.26 6.05
C LEU A 218 -9.92 -6.36 6.86
N ASN A 219 -9.20 -7.47 7.11
CA ASN A 219 -9.74 -8.60 7.87
C ASN A 219 -9.17 -8.66 9.29
N GLY A 220 -8.03 -8.01 9.56
CA GLY A 220 -7.46 -7.84 10.89
C GLY A 220 -8.14 -6.72 11.67
N SER A 221 -8.08 -6.75 12.98
CA SER A 221 -8.61 -5.68 13.85
C SER A 221 -7.72 -4.44 13.84
N SER A 222 -8.32 -3.28 14.08
CA SER A 222 -7.63 -1.97 14.09
C SER A 222 -6.86 -1.68 12.79
N GLY A 223 -7.33 -2.26 11.67
CA GLY A 223 -6.74 -2.04 10.35
C GLY A 223 -7.16 -0.72 9.73
N ILE A 224 -6.27 -0.09 8.97
CA ILE A 224 -6.56 1.14 8.21
C ILE A 224 -6.42 0.86 6.72
N GLY A 225 -7.44 1.21 5.94
CA GLY A 225 -7.40 1.04 4.49
C GLY A 225 -6.51 2.06 3.81
N MET A 226 -6.77 3.34 4.05
CA MET A 226 -5.94 4.44 3.56
C MET A 226 -5.76 5.46 4.67
N ILE A 227 -4.55 5.98 4.85
CA ILE A 227 -4.28 7.07 5.80
C ILE A 227 -3.48 8.18 5.12
N THR A 228 -3.81 9.42 5.45
CA THR A 228 -3.03 10.59 5.08
C THR A 228 -2.62 11.35 6.33
N GLU A 229 -1.33 11.68 6.42
CA GLU A 229 -0.77 12.57 7.43
C GLU A 229 -0.19 13.82 6.76
N ALA A 230 0.05 14.87 7.54
CA ALA A 230 0.66 16.13 7.09
C ALA A 230 0.06 16.65 5.77
N GLU A 231 0.84 16.70 4.69
CA GLU A 231 0.42 17.19 3.36
C GLU A 231 0.02 16.04 2.41
N GLY A 232 -0.06 14.80 2.91
CA GLY A 232 -0.42 13.63 2.12
C GLY A 232 -1.84 13.70 1.55
N THR A 233 -2.03 13.07 0.40
CA THR A 233 -3.35 12.99 -0.25
C THR A 233 -3.74 11.55 -0.54
N ALA A 234 -5.03 11.22 -0.30
CA ALA A 234 -5.60 9.91 -0.62
C ALA A 234 -6.83 10.06 -1.52
N ASN A 235 -6.90 9.21 -2.55
CA ASN A 235 -8.07 9.14 -3.41
C ASN A 235 -8.53 7.68 -3.60
N ASN A 236 -9.78 7.40 -3.23
CA ASN A 236 -10.41 6.11 -3.47
C ASN A 236 -11.41 6.17 -4.62
N THR A 237 -11.16 5.40 -5.66
CA THR A 237 -12.12 5.13 -6.76
C THR A 237 -12.53 3.66 -6.80
N GLY A 238 -11.85 2.80 -6.05
CA GLY A 238 -12.06 1.35 -5.98
C GLY A 238 -12.94 0.93 -4.81
N THR A 239 -12.71 -0.26 -4.30
CA THR A 239 -13.48 -0.81 -3.18
C THR A 239 -12.60 -0.97 -1.94
N ILE A 240 -13.12 -0.55 -0.79
CA ILE A 240 -12.54 -0.82 0.52
C ILE A 240 -13.54 -1.64 1.34
N ASN A 241 -13.16 -2.86 1.74
CA ASN A 241 -13.95 -3.73 2.58
C ASN A 241 -13.37 -3.74 4.00
N VAL A 242 -14.11 -3.23 4.97
CA VAL A 242 -13.72 -3.11 6.37
C VAL A 242 -14.49 -4.18 7.16
N SER A 243 -13.88 -5.36 7.34
CA SER A 243 -14.48 -6.48 8.07
C SER A 243 -13.85 -6.74 9.44
N GLY A 244 -12.63 -6.26 9.66
CA GLY A 244 -11.98 -6.29 10.97
C GLY A 244 -12.65 -5.34 11.97
N ALA A 245 -12.64 -5.70 13.26
CA ALA A 245 -13.16 -4.84 14.33
C ALA A 245 -12.27 -3.60 14.52
N ASP A 246 -12.85 -2.51 15.03
CA ASP A 246 -12.16 -1.25 15.37
C ASP A 246 -11.34 -0.66 14.20
N SER A 247 -11.75 -0.93 12.97
CA SER A 247 -11.01 -0.60 11.75
C SER A 247 -11.57 0.64 11.05
N VAL A 248 -10.74 1.30 10.23
CA VAL A 248 -11.09 2.52 9.50
C VAL A 248 -10.85 2.31 8.00
N GLY A 249 -11.85 2.57 7.18
CA GLY A 249 -11.69 2.51 5.73
C GLY A 249 -10.74 3.57 5.21
N ILE A 250 -10.97 4.84 5.55
CA ILE A 250 -10.08 5.97 5.20
C ILE A 250 -9.92 6.89 6.42
N LEU A 251 -8.67 7.19 6.80
CA LEU A 251 -8.31 8.12 7.87
C LEU A 251 -7.60 9.36 7.30
N ALA A 252 -8.12 10.54 7.56
CA ALA A 252 -7.43 11.80 7.33
C ALA A 252 -6.89 12.32 8.66
N ASP A 253 -5.57 12.22 8.85
CA ASP A 253 -4.82 12.63 10.05
C ASP A 253 -3.83 13.73 9.67
N GLY A 254 -4.34 14.93 9.45
CA GLY A 254 -3.57 16.09 8.99
C GLY A 254 -3.59 16.34 7.48
N GLY A 255 -3.87 15.32 6.64
CA GLY A 255 -3.94 15.45 5.18
C GLY A 255 -5.38 15.51 4.64
N THR A 256 -5.52 15.33 3.34
CA THR A 256 -6.84 15.30 2.66
C THR A 256 -7.10 13.93 2.05
N ALA A 257 -8.25 13.35 2.39
CA ALA A 257 -8.66 12.05 1.88
C ALA A 257 -10.05 12.11 1.21
N THR A 258 -10.16 11.60 -0.01
CA THR A 258 -11.40 11.63 -0.80
C THR A 258 -11.82 10.23 -1.25
N ASN A 259 -13.05 9.86 -0.98
CA ASN A 259 -13.74 8.77 -1.68
C ASN A 259 -14.48 9.38 -2.88
N SER A 260 -13.84 9.43 -4.05
CA SER A 260 -14.34 10.21 -5.19
C SER A 260 -15.38 9.47 -6.03
N SER A 261 -15.23 8.16 -6.24
CA SER A 261 -16.18 7.31 -6.95
C SER A 261 -16.21 5.87 -6.43
N GLY A 262 -15.44 5.57 -5.38
CA GLY A 262 -15.30 4.23 -4.81
C GLY A 262 -16.45 3.82 -3.90
N THR A 263 -16.39 2.58 -3.42
CA THR A 263 -17.32 2.04 -2.43
C THR A 263 -16.57 1.63 -1.16
N ILE A 264 -17.05 2.05 0.00
CA ILE A 264 -16.54 1.61 1.29
C ILE A 264 -17.62 0.78 1.97
N ASN A 265 -17.34 -0.50 2.25
CA ASN A 265 -18.24 -1.41 2.92
C ASN A 265 -17.73 -1.67 4.34
N VAL A 266 -18.50 -1.31 5.37
CA VAL A 266 -18.11 -1.46 6.77
C VAL A 266 -19.00 -2.48 7.43
N THR A 267 -18.42 -3.63 7.80
CA THR A 267 -19.11 -4.74 8.45
C THR A 267 -18.48 -5.14 9.79
N GLY A 268 -17.22 -4.75 10.03
CA GLY A 268 -16.52 -4.99 11.29
C GLY A 268 -17.15 -4.19 12.44
N SER A 269 -17.19 -4.76 13.65
CA SER A 269 -17.73 -4.05 14.82
C SER A 269 -16.90 -2.82 15.18
N SER A 270 -17.54 -1.75 15.67
CA SER A 270 -16.89 -0.50 16.12
C SER A 270 -16.02 0.17 15.05
N SER A 271 -16.36 -0.03 13.77
CA SER A 271 -15.54 0.42 12.66
C SER A 271 -16.14 1.66 11.97
N PHE A 272 -15.29 2.33 11.18
CA PHE A 272 -15.65 3.58 10.51
C PHE A 272 -15.41 3.46 8.99
N GLY A 273 -16.32 4.07 8.22
CA GLY A 273 -16.08 4.22 6.78
C GLY A 273 -14.97 5.22 6.51
N MET A 274 -15.13 6.46 7.00
CA MET A 274 -14.12 7.51 6.95
C MET A 274 -14.01 8.20 8.31
N LYS A 275 -12.78 8.53 8.73
CA LYS A 275 -12.50 9.29 9.94
C LYS A 275 -11.58 10.48 9.63
N ALA A 276 -11.77 11.60 10.32
CA ALA A 276 -10.85 12.73 10.31
C ALA A 276 -10.50 13.13 11.74
N THR A 277 -9.21 13.19 12.08
CA THR A 277 -8.70 13.62 13.37
C THR A 277 -8.18 15.06 13.30
N GLU A 278 -7.27 15.38 12.38
CA GLU A 278 -6.75 16.74 12.17
C GLU A 278 -6.88 17.21 10.72
N GLY A 279 -7.32 16.32 9.80
CA GLY A 279 -7.43 16.57 8.36
C GLY A 279 -8.86 16.72 7.87
N GLU A 280 -9.04 16.54 6.56
CA GLU A 280 -10.35 16.57 5.90
C GLU A 280 -10.62 15.24 5.16
N ALA A 281 -11.76 14.60 5.48
CA ALA A 281 -12.24 13.40 4.77
C ALA A 281 -13.53 13.73 3.99
N ILE A 282 -13.52 13.50 2.67
CA ILE A 282 -14.61 13.86 1.75
C ILE A 282 -15.17 12.59 1.09
N ASN A 283 -16.47 12.37 1.25
CA ASN A 283 -17.18 11.31 0.53
C ASN A 283 -18.03 11.90 -0.60
N ASN A 284 -17.68 11.61 -1.85
CA ASN A 284 -18.46 11.94 -3.04
C ASN A 284 -19.11 10.70 -3.68
N ALA A 285 -19.03 9.53 -3.01
CA ALA A 285 -19.46 8.25 -3.55
C ALA A 285 -20.26 7.46 -2.49
N THR A 286 -20.10 6.15 -2.38
CA THR A 286 -20.94 5.32 -1.52
C THR A 286 -20.19 4.81 -0.30
N ILE A 287 -20.77 4.97 0.89
CA ILE A 287 -20.38 4.29 2.12
C ILE A 287 -21.56 3.44 2.59
N ASN A 288 -21.36 2.13 2.74
CA ASN A 288 -22.32 1.20 3.32
C ASN A 288 -21.84 0.87 4.74
N ALA A 289 -22.39 1.54 5.74
CA ALA A 289 -21.90 1.46 7.11
C ALA A 289 -22.57 0.34 7.95
N ASN A 290 -23.60 -0.32 7.41
CA ASN A 290 -24.38 -1.35 8.14
C ASN A 290 -24.72 -0.89 9.58
N ASN A 291 -24.13 -1.51 10.61
CA ASN A 291 -24.35 -1.18 12.02
C ASN A 291 -23.23 -0.30 12.61
N ASN A 292 -22.47 0.39 11.78
CA ASN A 292 -21.28 1.17 12.12
C ASN A 292 -21.48 2.66 11.81
N ILE A 293 -20.44 3.46 12.01
CA ILE A 293 -20.42 4.87 11.68
C ILE A 293 -19.89 5.05 10.24
N GLY A 294 -20.64 5.75 9.39
CA GLY A 294 -20.20 6.05 8.03
C GLY A 294 -19.03 7.04 8.01
N MET A 295 -19.20 8.21 8.69
CA MET A 295 -18.14 9.23 8.79
C MET A 295 -18.03 9.77 10.21
N PHE A 296 -16.79 9.94 10.70
CA PHE A 296 -16.50 10.43 12.04
C PHE A 296 -15.51 11.59 12.03
N ALA A 297 -15.92 12.76 12.51
CA ALA A 297 -15.06 13.92 12.77
C ALA A 297 -14.66 13.94 14.25
N ASP A 298 -13.39 13.63 14.53
CA ASP A 298 -12.80 13.61 15.86
C ASP A 298 -11.74 14.74 15.94
N GLY A 299 -12.19 15.98 16.03
CA GLY A 299 -11.33 17.16 15.89
C GLY A 299 -11.21 17.68 14.46
N GLY A 300 -11.21 16.81 13.44
CA GLY A 300 -11.08 17.16 12.03
C GLY A 300 -12.41 17.48 11.34
N ILE A 301 -12.42 17.45 10.00
CA ILE A 301 -13.59 17.77 9.18
C ILE A 301 -13.98 16.55 8.34
N VAL A 302 -15.25 16.14 8.39
CA VAL A 302 -15.81 15.18 7.45
C VAL A 302 -16.91 15.82 6.62
N THR A 303 -16.90 15.60 5.30
CA THR A 303 -17.87 16.14 4.37
C THR A 303 -18.47 15.02 3.51
N ASN A 304 -19.77 14.74 3.67
CA ASN A 304 -20.52 13.97 2.69
C ASN A 304 -20.96 14.93 1.58
N GLY A 305 -20.25 14.91 0.43
CA GLY A 305 -20.45 15.82 -0.68
C GLY A 305 -21.79 15.61 -1.39
N SER A 306 -22.15 16.47 -2.34
CA SER A 306 -23.48 16.48 -3.00
C SER A 306 -23.83 15.18 -3.73
N SER A 307 -22.83 14.43 -4.23
CA SER A 307 -23.01 13.10 -4.82
C SER A 307 -22.83 11.95 -3.81
N GLY A 308 -22.39 12.27 -2.59
CA GLY A 308 -22.09 11.28 -1.56
C GLY A 308 -23.34 10.62 -0.98
N LYS A 309 -23.24 9.31 -0.75
CA LYS A 309 -24.33 8.50 -0.16
C LYS A 309 -23.76 7.73 1.02
N ILE A 310 -24.43 7.83 2.16
CA ILE A 310 -24.13 7.02 3.34
C ILE A 310 -25.37 6.21 3.69
N ASN A 311 -25.25 4.90 3.64
CA ASN A 311 -26.34 3.96 3.91
C ASN A 311 -26.02 3.19 5.19
N ALA A 312 -26.98 3.08 6.11
CA ALA A 312 -26.86 2.21 7.27
C ALA A 312 -28.13 1.41 7.52
N GLY A 313 -27.91 0.22 8.10
CA GLY A 313 -28.99 -0.67 8.53
C GLY A 313 -29.60 -0.29 9.88
N SER A 314 -30.48 -1.16 10.38
CA SER A 314 -31.27 -0.93 11.61
C SER A 314 -30.45 -0.91 12.92
N GLY A 315 -29.22 -1.39 12.93
CA GLY A 315 -28.34 -1.41 14.11
C GLY A 315 -27.37 -0.24 14.21
N ALA A 316 -27.33 0.67 13.22
CA ALA A 316 -26.43 1.82 13.26
C ALA A 316 -26.87 2.82 14.33
N SER A 317 -25.90 3.35 15.10
CA SER A 317 -26.14 4.43 16.05
C SER A 317 -26.07 5.80 15.37
N TYR A 318 -25.11 5.96 14.44
CA TYR A 318 -24.90 7.22 13.72
C TYR A 318 -24.41 6.94 12.29
N LEU A 319 -24.84 7.75 11.30
CA LEU A 319 -24.20 7.74 9.98
C LEU A 319 -23.04 8.73 9.92
N MET A 320 -23.25 9.93 10.49
CA MET A 320 -22.19 10.91 10.67
C MET A 320 -22.16 11.38 12.11
N LEU A 321 -20.98 11.38 12.70
CA LEU A 321 -20.75 11.81 14.08
C LEU A 321 -19.65 12.87 14.10
N ALA A 322 -19.81 13.92 14.90
CA ALA A 322 -18.77 14.90 15.21
C ALA A 322 -18.59 14.99 16.72
N GLU A 323 -17.33 14.89 17.16
CA GLU A 323 -16.90 15.02 18.56
C GLU A 323 -15.64 15.89 18.65
N ASN A 324 -15.25 16.27 19.86
CA ASN A 324 -13.97 16.95 20.18
C ASN A 324 -13.69 18.19 19.33
N GLY A 325 -14.73 19.02 19.09
CA GLY A 325 -14.60 20.23 18.26
C GLY A 325 -14.62 19.99 16.75
N GLY A 326 -14.74 18.76 16.31
CA GLY A 326 -14.79 18.41 14.90
C GLY A 326 -16.02 18.95 14.16
N THR A 327 -16.03 18.85 12.83
CA THR A 327 -17.14 19.32 12.00
C THR A 327 -17.59 18.23 11.03
N ALA A 328 -18.89 17.92 11.03
CA ALA A 328 -19.50 17.01 10.06
C ALA A 328 -20.51 17.74 9.17
N ASN A 329 -20.23 17.79 7.86
CA ASN A 329 -21.04 18.45 6.84
C ASN A 329 -21.74 17.42 5.96
N ASN A 330 -23.07 17.40 5.96
CA ASN A 330 -23.83 16.64 4.99
C ASN A 330 -24.39 17.57 3.88
N LYS A 331 -23.95 17.34 2.65
CA LYS A 331 -24.47 17.96 1.42
C LYS A 331 -25.11 16.92 0.50
N GLY A 332 -24.90 15.61 0.80
CA GLY A 332 -25.39 14.47 0.03
C GLY A 332 -26.60 13.79 0.63
N THR A 333 -26.66 12.48 0.52
CA THR A 333 -27.79 11.68 0.99
C THR A 333 -27.37 10.77 2.16
N LEU A 334 -28.13 10.83 3.26
CA LEU A 334 -28.05 9.91 4.38
C LEU A 334 -29.33 9.05 4.40
N THR A 335 -29.16 7.71 4.35
CA THR A 335 -30.28 6.77 4.47
C THR A 335 -30.10 5.99 5.76
N PHE A 336 -31.03 6.16 6.71
CA PHE A 336 -30.94 5.68 8.07
C PHE A 336 -32.20 4.91 8.48
N SER A 337 -32.05 3.71 9.01
CA SER A 337 -33.16 2.90 9.54
C SER A 337 -32.98 2.50 11.01
N GLY A 338 -31.96 3.03 11.69
CA GLY A 338 -31.65 2.74 13.08
C GLY A 338 -32.46 3.51 14.11
N SER A 339 -32.11 3.34 15.38
CA SER A 339 -32.72 4.02 16.53
C SER A 339 -31.95 5.24 17.06
N GLY A 340 -30.72 5.47 16.57
CA GLY A 340 -29.86 6.60 16.96
C GLY A 340 -30.15 7.87 16.19
N SER A 341 -29.12 8.57 15.74
CA SER A 341 -29.23 9.80 14.94
C SER A 341 -28.47 9.68 13.62
N ALA A 342 -29.07 10.07 12.51
CA ALA A 342 -28.35 10.05 11.24
C ALA A 342 -27.16 11.02 11.25
N LEU A 343 -27.31 12.19 11.86
CA LEU A 343 -26.27 13.20 12.03
C LEU A 343 -26.23 13.67 13.48
N GLN A 344 -25.11 13.51 14.18
CA GLN A 344 -24.97 13.79 15.62
C GLN A 344 -23.74 14.66 15.92
N ALA A 345 -23.92 15.67 16.78
CA ALA A 345 -22.83 16.41 17.42
C ALA A 345 -22.73 16.08 18.91
N LYS A 346 -21.49 16.02 19.43
CA LYS A 346 -21.18 15.94 20.86
C LYS A 346 -20.01 16.88 21.16
N GLY A 347 -20.31 18.09 21.62
CA GLY A 347 -19.28 19.14 21.80
C GLY A 347 -18.59 19.52 20.47
N ALA A 348 -19.33 19.56 19.37
CA ALA A 348 -18.83 19.68 18.01
C ALA A 348 -19.86 20.36 17.10
N THR A 349 -19.59 20.45 15.79
CA THR A 349 -20.48 21.10 14.82
C THR A 349 -21.02 20.09 13.80
N VAL A 350 -22.31 20.13 13.52
CA VAL A 350 -22.93 19.39 12.41
C VAL A 350 -23.77 20.33 11.54
N ASN A 351 -23.61 20.21 10.23
CA ASN A 351 -24.32 21.02 9.23
C ASN A 351 -25.04 20.10 8.24
N ASN A 352 -26.29 20.35 7.94
CA ASN A 352 -27.05 19.63 6.93
C ASN A 352 -27.63 20.58 5.88
N THR A 353 -27.17 20.42 4.64
CA THR A 353 -27.79 21.05 3.46
C THR A 353 -28.22 20.00 2.43
N GLY A 354 -27.97 18.71 2.74
CA GLY A 354 -28.38 17.57 1.92
C GLY A 354 -29.68 16.93 2.36
N SER A 355 -29.92 15.69 1.96
CA SER A 355 -31.09 14.91 2.27
C SER A 355 -30.83 13.89 3.38
N ILE A 356 -31.74 13.79 4.33
CA ILE A 356 -31.75 12.73 5.34
C ILE A 356 -33.06 11.95 5.22
N THR A 357 -33.00 10.65 4.98
CA THR A 357 -34.13 9.74 5.00
C THR A 357 -34.01 8.83 6.22
N ALA A 358 -34.81 9.06 7.24
CA ALA A 358 -34.89 8.25 8.44
C ALA A 358 -36.18 7.44 8.44
N THR A 359 -36.08 6.11 8.42
CA THR A 359 -37.25 5.21 8.41
C THR A 359 -37.44 4.43 9.72
N GLY A 360 -36.47 4.50 10.63
CA GLY A 360 -36.48 3.88 11.96
C GLY A 360 -37.08 4.82 13.03
N SER A 361 -36.86 4.47 14.30
CA SER A 361 -37.28 5.29 15.46
C SER A 361 -36.27 6.38 15.85
N GLY A 362 -35.17 6.53 15.11
CA GLY A 362 -34.10 7.48 15.40
C GLY A 362 -34.35 8.89 14.87
N ASN A 363 -33.46 9.80 15.24
CA ASN A 363 -33.51 11.20 14.82
C ASN A 363 -32.82 11.42 13.48
N GLY A 364 -33.31 12.31 12.66
CA GLY A 364 -32.58 12.76 11.46
C GLY A 364 -31.30 13.52 11.85
N MET A 365 -31.41 14.43 12.86
CA MET A 365 -30.27 15.21 13.35
C MET A 365 -30.42 15.46 14.85
N ALA A 366 -29.32 15.44 15.59
CA ALA A 366 -29.26 15.79 17.01
C ALA A 366 -27.94 16.50 17.34
N ALA A 367 -27.97 17.43 18.33
CA ALA A 367 -26.83 18.21 18.80
C ALA A 367 -26.77 18.18 20.33
#